data_c7d5f803f0554db5357a1e15a113f73f
#
_entry.id   c7d5f803f0554db5357a1e15a113f73f
#
_cell.length_a   1.000
_cell.length_b   1.000
_cell.length_c   1.000
_cell.angle_alpha   90.00
_cell.angle_beta   90.00
_cell.angle_gamma   90.00
#
_symmetry.space_group_name_H-M   'P 1'
#
loop_
_entity.id
_entity.type
_entity.pdbx_description
1 polymer ?
#
loop_
_entity_poly.entity_id
_entity_poly.type
_entity_poly.pdbx_seq_one_letter_code
_entity_poly.pdbx_strand_id
1 'polypeptide(L)'
;MSVRRTVAVLAGVTLVAAVTAEAAEPPTITAAQASEYVGKRVKVCGEIAAVGRAFAKREGGKQVFLHFDKAPPDSPFVAVVIGYDLEKYWHLDTAVHRRACVTGYVKRREAMIYGVVDAMNQMTFTEDKPQ
;
A
#
# COMPACT_ATOMS: atom_id res chain seq x y z
N MET A 1 14.73 -27.18 -69.24
CA MET A 1 15.42 -27.17 -67.95
C MET A 1 14.56 -26.39 -66.94
N SER A 2 13.97 -27.07 -66.03
CA SER A 2 13.15 -26.44 -65.00
C SER A 2 14.02 -26.09 -63.80
N VAL A 3 14.15 -24.82 -63.52
CA VAL A 3 14.82 -24.36 -62.32
C VAL A 3 13.82 -24.46 -61.18
N ARG A 4 14.01 -25.42 -60.31
CA ARG A 4 13.23 -25.48 -59.08
C ARG A 4 13.78 -24.44 -58.11
N ARG A 5 13.05 -23.36 -57.98
CA ARG A 5 13.31 -22.42 -56.92
C ARG A 5 12.69 -22.98 -55.63
N THR A 6 13.52 -23.45 -54.77
CA THR A 6 13.11 -23.78 -53.40
C THR A 6 12.92 -22.47 -52.67
N VAL A 7 11.67 -22.09 -52.47
CA VAL A 7 11.34 -20.98 -51.57
C VAL A 7 11.42 -21.54 -50.16
N ALA A 8 12.48 -21.23 -49.46
CA ALA A 8 12.56 -21.48 -48.03
C ALA A 8 11.65 -20.48 -47.34
N VAL A 9 10.47 -20.93 -46.94
CA VAL A 9 9.61 -20.15 -46.07
C VAL A 9 10.24 -20.22 -44.68
N LEU A 10 10.95 -19.20 -44.31
CA LEU A 10 11.33 -18.96 -42.93
C LEU A 10 10.05 -18.59 -42.18
N ALA A 11 9.43 -19.58 -41.57
CA ALA A 11 8.40 -19.32 -40.57
C ALA A 11 9.07 -18.65 -39.38
N GLY A 12 9.02 -17.32 -39.38
CA GLY A 12 9.46 -16.56 -38.21
C GLY A 12 8.52 -16.92 -37.05
N VAL A 13 9.03 -17.76 -36.15
CA VAL A 13 8.35 -17.95 -34.86
C VAL A 13 8.59 -16.65 -34.08
N THR A 14 7.64 -15.76 -34.19
CA THR A 14 7.56 -14.66 -33.22
C THR A 14 7.23 -15.26 -31.86
N LEU A 15 8.26 -15.46 -31.07
CA LEU A 15 8.08 -15.79 -29.68
C LEU A 15 7.50 -14.53 -29.02
N VAL A 16 6.19 -14.48 -28.96
CA VAL A 16 5.52 -13.54 -28.06
C VAL A 16 5.79 -14.08 -26.66
N ALA A 17 6.84 -13.55 -26.03
CA ALA A 17 6.99 -13.73 -24.61
C ALA A 17 5.75 -13.16 -23.98
N ALA A 18 4.82 -14.03 -23.56
CA ALA A 18 3.76 -13.62 -22.66
C ALA A 18 4.44 -13.13 -21.41
N VAL A 19 4.61 -11.82 -21.31
CA VAL A 19 4.93 -11.19 -20.04
C VAL A 19 3.70 -11.41 -19.18
N THR A 20 3.69 -12.53 -18.45
CA THR A 20 2.82 -12.63 -17.28
C THR A 20 3.25 -11.46 -16.42
N ALA A 21 2.46 -10.41 -16.43
CA ALA A 21 2.58 -9.37 -15.45
C ALA A 21 2.27 -10.02 -14.10
N GLU A 22 3.26 -10.67 -13.51
CA GLU A 22 3.24 -10.87 -12.08
C GLU A 22 3.01 -9.48 -11.51
N ALA A 23 1.94 -9.32 -10.73
CA ALA A 23 1.67 -8.08 -10.07
C ALA A 23 2.95 -7.69 -9.33
N ALA A 24 3.73 -6.80 -9.94
CA ALA A 24 4.96 -6.31 -9.34
C ALA A 24 4.62 -5.85 -7.93
N GLU A 25 5.39 -6.25 -6.95
CA GLU A 25 5.22 -5.73 -5.60
C GLU A 25 5.20 -4.21 -5.66
N PRO A 26 4.25 -3.57 -4.97
CA PRO A 26 4.19 -2.13 -4.96
C PRO A 26 5.48 -1.55 -4.38
N PRO A 27 5.97 -0.42 -4.91
CA PRO A 27 7.18 0.21 -4.40
C PRO A 27 7.00 0.57 -2.94
N THR A 28 8.07 0.41 -2.16
CA THR A 28 8.12 0.82 -0.76
C THR A 28 8.58 2.27 -0.69
N ILE A 29 7.79 3.10 -0.04
CA ILE A 29 8.04 4.53 0.12
C ILE A 29 7.97 4.93 1.59
N THR A 30 8.53 6.09 1.91
CA THR A 30 8.35 6.71 3.23
C THR A 30 7.02 7.45 3.31
N ALA A 31 6.56 7.72 4.52
CA ALA A 31 5.37 8.53 4.73
C ALA A 31 5.50 9.94 4.09
N ALA A 32 6.68 10.55 4.20
CA ALA A 32 6.94 11.86 3.60
C ALA A 32 6.80 11.88 2.07
N GLN A 33 7.03 10.75 1.40
CA GLN A 33 6.89 10.62 -0.05
C GLN A 33 5.46 10.35 -0.51
N ALA A 34 4.54 10.05 0.39
CA ALA A 34 3.20 9.60 0.04
C ALA A 34 2.42 10.59 -0.84
N SER A 35 2.61 11.89 -0.63
CA SER A 35 1.94 12.94 -1.43
C SER A 35 2.28 12.87 -2.92
N GLU A 36 3.42 12.30 -3.29
CA GLU A 36 3.86 12.13 -4.68
C GLU A 36 3.22 10.92 -5.36
N TYR A 37 2.55 10.06 -4.60
CA TYR A 37 2.00 8.79 -5.08
C TYR A 37 0.48 8.71 -5.01
N VAL A 38 -0.20 9.84 -4.92
CA VAL A 38 -1.67 9.89 -4.90
C VAL A 38 -2.25 9.18 -6.13
N GLY A 39 -3.18 8.27 -5.92
CA GLY A 39 -3.77 7.44 -6.96
C GLY A 39 -2.99 6.16 -7.29
N LYS A 40 -1.83 5.94 -6.68
CA LYS A 40 -0.98 4.78 -6.93
C LYS A 40 -1.00 3.81 -5.75
N ARG A 41 -0.83 2.53 -6.06
CA ARG A 41 -0.68 1.48 -5.06
C ARG A 41 0.77 1.38 -4.62
N VAL A 42 1.03 1.59 -3.34
CA VAL A 42 2.37 1.61 -2.75
C VAL A 42 2.36 0.96 -1.37
N LYS A 43 3.54 0.67 -0.87
CA LYS A 43 3.78 0.28 0.51
C LYS A 43 4.40 1.44 1.26
N VAL A 44 3.66 2.06 2.16
CA VAL A 44 4.10 3.21 2.96
C VAL A 44 4.58 2.72 4.30
N CYS A 45 5.82 3.01 4.64
CA CYS A 45 6.43 2.64 5.92
C CYS A 45 6.80 3.87 6.74
N GLY A 46 6.63 3.76 8.05
CA GLY A 46 7.00 4.82 8.97
C GLY A 46 6.70 4.47 10.43
N GLU A 47 6.97 5.40 11.31
CA GLU A 47 6.66 5.29 12.73
C GLU A 47 5.27 5.88 13.01
N ILE A 48 4.47 5.22 13.82
CA ILE A 48 3.18 5.75 14.26
C ILE A 48 3.42 6.78 15.36
N ALA A 49 3.13 8.04 15.05
CA ALA A 49 3.32 9.15 15.98
C ALA A 49 2.09 9.42 16.84
N ALA A 50 0.91 9.11 16.35
CA ALA A 50 -0.34 9.31 17.07
C ALA A 50 -1.43 8.36 16.58
N VAL A 51 -2.36 8.03 17.45
CA VAL A 51 -3.54 7.22 17.17
C VAL A 51 -4.79 8.03 17.49
N GLY A 52 -5.65 8.19 16.49
CA GLY A 52 -6.95 8.83 16.65
C GLY A 52 -8.09 7.86 16.37
N ARG A 53 -9.28 8.19 16.83
CA ARG A 53 -10.49 7.40 16.59
C ARG A 53 -11.64 8.28 16.17
N ALA A 54 -12.42 7.80 15.22
CA ALA A 54 -13.66 8.43 14.79
C ALA A 54 -14.73 7.36 14.57
N PHE A 55 -15.97 7.77 14.71
CA PHE A 55 -17.11 6.94 14.40
C PHE A 55 -17.88 7.54 13.24
N ALA A 56 -17.93 6.82 12.13
CA ALA A 56 -18.67 7.22 10.94
C ALA A 56 -19.86 6.28 10.72
N LYS A 57 -21.06 6.78 10.90
CA LYS A 57 -22.29 5.97 10.75
C LYS A 57 -22.46 5.36 9.37
N ARG A 58 -21.91 5.96 8.32
CA ARG A 58 -22.09 5.57 6.92
C ARG A 58 -20.95 4.75 6.34
N GLU A 59 -19.78 4.71 6.98
CA GLU A 59 -18.56 4.12 6.40
C GLU A 59 -18.00 2.98 7.27
N GLY A 60 -18.84 2.07 7.74
CA GLY A 60 -18.39 0.89 8.46
C GLY A 60 -18.15 1.09 9.96
N GLY A 61 -18.61 2.18 10.54
CA GLY A 61 -18.61 2.40 11.99
C GLY A 61 -17.28 2.97 12.49
N LYS A 62 -16.60 2.24 13.36
CA LYS A 62 -15.39 2.70 14.03
C LYS A 62 -14.20 2.72 13.10
N GLN A 63 -13.53 3.87 13.05
CA GLN A 63 -12.29 4.07 12.30
C GLN A 63 -11.15 4.43 13.25
N VAL A 64 -9.99 3.86 13.00
CA VAL A 64 -8.75 4.19 13.72
C VAL A 64 -7.80 4.89 12.76
N PHE A 65 -7.33 6.06 13.13
CA PHE A 65 -6.39 6.86 12.35
C PHE A 65 -4.98 6.68 12.93
N LEU A 66 -4.09 6.12 12.12
CA LEU A 66 -2.68 5.99 12.47
C LEU A 66 -1.90 7.08 11.75
N HIS A 67 -1.42 8.05 12.51
CA HIS A 67 -0.64 9.17 11.99
C HIS A 67 0.83 8.80 11.92
N PHE A 68 1.37 8.77 10.70
CA PHE A 68 2.77 8.37 10.46
C PHE A 68 3.73 9.55 10.60
N ASP A 69 4.84 9.32 11.28
CA ASP A 69 6.01 10.18 11.47
C ASP A 69 5.74 11.46 12.28
N LYS A 70 4.59 12.07 12.13
CA LYS A 70 4.20 13.27 12.88
C LYS A 70 2.75 13.19 13.32
N ALA A 71 2.47 13.77 14.49
CA ALA A 71 1.10 13.92 14.98
C ALA A 71 0.30 14.90 14.10
N PRO A 72 -1.06 14.80 14.10
CA PRO A 72 -1.87 15.77 13.36
C PRO A 72 -1.65 17.19 13.90
N PRO A 73 -1.75 18.24 13.08
CA PRO A 73 -2.16 18.22 11.66
C PRO A 73 -1.04 17.97 10.66
N ASP A 74 0.20 17.76 11.10
CA ASP A 74 1.38 17.72 10.25
C ASP A 74 1.72 16.31 9.73
N SER A 75 0.84 15.36 9.91
CA SER A 75 1.05 13.97 9.48
C SER A 75 1.20 13.88 7.97
N PRO A 76 2.34 13.41 7.45
CA PRO A 76 2.54 13.28 6.01
C PRO A 76 1.69 12.15 5.38
N PHE A 77 1.30 11.18 6.19
CA PHE A 77 0.45 10.06 5.78
C PHE A 77 -0.37 9.54 6.97
N VAL A 78 -1.61 9.17 6.70
CA VAL A 78 -2.51 8.60 7.71
C VAL A 78 -3.05 7.27 7.18
N ALA A 79 -2.89 6.21 7.96
CA ALA A 79 -3.58 4.95 7.70
C ALA A 79 -4.94 4.97 8.40
N VAL A 80 -6.00 4.79 7.64
CA VAL A 80 -7.37 4.71 8.14
C VAL A 80 -7.76 3.25 8.24
N VAL A 81 -7.75 2.70 9.44
CA VAL A 81 -8.09 1.30 9.70
C VAL A 81 -9.59 1.19 9.95
N ILE A 82 -10.25 0.40 9.12
CA ILE A 82 -11.69 0.16 9.19
C ILE A 82 -11.93 -1.29 9.60
N GLY A 83 -12.62 -1.49 10.70
CA GLY A 83 -12.98 -2.80 11.19
C GLY A 83 -12.55 -3.02 12.64
N TYR A 84 -13.51 -3.42 13.44
CA TYR A 84 -13.32 -3.62 14.87
C TYR A 84 -12.32 -4.75 15.18
N ASP A 85 -12.35 -5.81 14.39
CA ASP A 85 -11.47 -6.96 14.59
C ASP A 85 -10.00 -6.63 14.29
N LEU A 86 -9.76 -5.76 13.31
CA LEU A 86 -8.41 -5.33 12.96
C LEU A 86 -7.76 -4.50 14.06
N GLU A 87 -8.52 -3.63 14.71
CA GLU A 87 -8.02 -2.83 15.84
C GLU A 87 -7.52 -3.74 16.97
N LYS A 88 -8.27 -4.78 17.29
CA LYS A 88 -7.88 -5.75 18.32
C LYS A 88 -6.70 -6.61 17.90
N TYR A 89 -6.71 -7.08 16.65
CA TYR A 89 -5.66 -7.95 16.12
C TYR A 89 -4.28 -7.30 16.20
N TRP A 90 -4.19 -6.03 15.86
CA TRP A 90 -2.92 -5.30 15.88
C TRP A 90 -2.63 -4.56 17.18
N HIS A 91 -3.50 -4.61 18.16
CA HIS A 91 -3.36 -3.86 19.41
C HIS A 91 -3.11 -2.37 19.16
N LEU A 92 -3.97 -1.73 18.37
CA LEU A 92 -3.78 -0.35 17.92
C LEU A 92 -3.83 0.67 19.05
N ASP A 93 -4.40 0.34 20.19
CA ASP A 93 -4.39 1.17 21.39
C ASP A 93 -2.97 1.44 21.94
N THR A 94 -2.02 0.56 21.63
CA THR A 94 -0.62 0.68 22.02
C THR A 94 0.32 0.87 20.84
N ALA A 95 -0.19 1.38 19.72
CA ALA A 95 0.56 1.45 18.47
C ALA A 95 1.53 2.64 18.37
N VAL A 96 1.41 3.64 19.24
CA VAL A 96 2.31 4.81 19.23
C VAL A 96 3.76 4.35 19.43
N HIS A 97 4.66 4.88 18.60
CA HIS A 97 6.08 4.54 18.51
C HIS A 97 6.41 3.19 17.85
N ARG A 98 5.41 2.43 17.45
CA ARG A 98 5.66 1.23 16.63
C ARG A 98 5.89 1.61 15.17
N ARG A 99 6.72 0.86 14.50
CA ARG A 99 6.93 1.00 13.06
C ARG A 99 6.01 0.07 12.31
N ALA A 100 5.39 0.60 11.27
CA ALA A 100 4.45 -0.16 10.45
C ALA A 100 4.61 0.16 8.96
N CYS A 101 4.20 -0.79 8.14
CA CYS A 101 4.09 -0.61 6.70
C CYS A 101 2.65 -0.89 6.27
N VAL A 102 2.10 -0.01 5.46
CA VAL A 102 0.73 -0.11 4.92
C VAL A 102 0.79 -0.22 3.41
N THR A 103 0.16 -1.24 2.87
CA THR A 103 0.04 -1.45 1.43
C THR A 103 -1.36 -1.10 0.96
N GLY A 104 -1.45 -0.22 -0.02
CA GLY A 104 -2.72 0.20 -0.60
C GLY A 104 -2.57 1.41 -1.49
N TYR A 105 -3.71 1.92 -1.94
CA TYR A 105 -3.76 3.11 -2.76
C TYR A 105 -3.66 4.35 -1.89
N VAL A 106 -2.78 5.27 -2.29
CA VAL A 106 -2.68 6.58 -1.66
C VAL A 106 -3.81 7.46 -2.16
N LYS A 107 -4.53 8.05 -1.24
CA LYS A 107 -5.67 8.92 -1.50
C LYS A 107 -5.42 10.30 -0.89
N ARG A 108 -6.13 11.29 -1.43
CA ARG A 108 -6.13 12.64 -0.90
C ARG A 108 -7.56 13.10 -0.62
N ARG A 109 -7.76 13.67 0.55
CA ARG A 109 -8.99 14.37 0.90
C ARG A 109 -8.60 15.68 1.57
N GLU A 110 -8.84 16.81 0.89
CA GLU A 110 -8.35 18.12 1.35
C GLU A 110 -6.83 18.10 1.53
N ALA A 111 -6.32 18.39 2.71
CA ALA A 111 -4.90 18.36 3.02
C ALA A 111 -4.41 16.98 3.51
N MET A 112 -5.32 16.05 3.74
CA MET A 112 -4.98 14.73 4.28
C MET A 112 -4.59 13.76 3.18
N ILE A 113 -3.39 13.20 3.29
CA ILE A 113 -2.90 12.08 2.47
C ILE A 113 -3.09 10.81 3.29
N TYR A 114 -3.83 9.85 2.75
CA TYR A 114 -4.19 8.66 3.52
C TYR A 114 -4.29 7.40 2.67
N GLY A 115 -4.33 6.28 3.35
CA GLY A 115 -4.64 4.98 2.77
C GLY A 115 -5.64 4.24 3.65
N VAL A 116 -6.54 3.48 3.06
CA VAL A 116 -7.55 2.69 3.77
C VAL A 116 -7.02 1.28 4.02
N VAL A 117 -7.13 0.83 5.25
CA VAL A 117 -6.77 -0.53 5.68
C VAL A 117 -8.02 -1.24 6.16
N ASP A 118 -8.49 -2.19 5.38
CA ASP A 118 -9.70 -2.98 5.67
C ASP A 118 -9.45 -4.49 5.68
N ALA A 119 -8.20 -4.90 5.50
CA ALA A 119 -7.79 -6.31 5.51
C ALA A 119 -6.46 -6.51 6.25
N MET A 120 -6.29 -7.67 6.87
CA MET A 120 -5.11 -8.00 7.67
C MET A 120 -3.81 -8.01 6.87
N ASN A 121 -3.86 -8.35 5.59
CA ASN A 121 -2.67 -8.41 4.74
C ASN A 121 -2.17 -7.04 4.25
N GLN A 122 -2.90 -5.96 4.55
CA GLN A 122 -2.52 -4.62 4.12
C GLN A 122 -1.54 -3.92 5.06
N MET A 123 -1.39 -4.39 6.28
CA MET A 123 -0.51 -3.75 7.25
C MET A 123 0.37 -4.77 7.96
N THR A 124 1.63 -4.43 8.11
CA THR A 124 2.60 -5.19 8.89
C THR A 124 3.32 -4.28 9.86
N PHE A 125 3.52 -4.76 11.07
CA PHE A 125 4.37 -4.08 12.03
C PHE A 125 5.78 -4.66 11.95
N THR A 126 6.75 -3.79 11.81
CA THR A 126 8.14 -4.16 11.96
C THR A 126 8.43 -4.13 13.45
N GLU A 127 8.47 -5.30 14.07
CA GLU A 127 8.90 -5.36 15.45
C GLU A 127 10.40 -5.08 15.48
N ASP A 128 10.77 -3.95 16.08
CA ASP A 128 12.15 -3.78 16.49
C ASP A 128 12.42 -4.89 17.48
N LYS A 129 13.36 -5.76 17.14
CA LYS A 129 13.80 -6.79 18.09
C LYS A 129 14.19 -6.08 19.38
N PRO A 130 13.62 -6.45 20.50
CA PRO A 130 14.11 -5.95 21.78
C PRO A 130 15.59 -6.30 21.86
N GLN A 131 16.38 -5.31 22.00
CA GLN A 131 17.81 -5.46 22.25
C GLN A 131 18.03 -6.02 23.64
#